data_c1351bbf2c666f787deb9deaae969686
#
_entry.id   c1351bbf2c666f787deb9deaae969686
#
_cell.length_a   1.000
_cell.length_b   1.000
_cell.length_c   1.000
_cell.angle_alpha   90.00
_cell.angle_beta   90.00
_cell.angle_gamma   90.00
#
_symmetry.space_group_name_H-M   'P 1'
#
loop_
_entity.id
_entity.type
_entity.pdbx_description
1 polymer ?
#
loop_
_entity_poly.entity_id
_entity_poly.type
_entity_poly.pdbx_seq_one_letter_code
_entity_poly.pdbx_strand_id
1 'polypeptide(L)'
;MCSSDLSVPPCIDFSINLRKTLGENFWILPGGYEFDGRNLGDWTEEKVKKVAHEIASKGIKYIAVSCVFSPINEKQEIKTAKIIKKIIPEAIITMSHRIGRVGFIERENATIMNSSLGYLANKVVTSFNVALNKLKIKCPFYISQNDGTLMAANLVKNYSVVTFEWGPNNSKRGDAFLSGYKNAIVVDIRGTTTDVGVIKEDFHRE
;
A
#
# COMPACT_ATOMS: atom_id res chain seq x y z
N MET A 1 2.29 2.04 -14.70
CA MET A 1 1.12 1.16 -14.86
C MET A 1 1.18 0.44 -16.18
N CYS A 2 1.03 -0.88 -16.16
CA CYS A 2 0.92 -1.67 -17.38
C CYS A 2 -0.55 -1.93 -17.63
N SER A 3 -1.19 -1.11 -18.42
CA SER A 3 -2.55 -1.30 -18.89
C SER A 3 -2.60 -0.91 -20.37
N SER A 4 -2.80 -1.88 -21.26
CA SER A 4 -3.28 -1.60 -22.60
C SER A 4 -4.80 -1.71 -22.57
N ASP A 5 -5.47 -0.73 -23.10
CA ASP A 5 -6.91 -0.74 -23.43
C ASP A 5 -7.91 -0.97 -22.27
N LEU A 6 -7.52 -0.81 -21.01
CA LEU A 6 -8.51 -0.76 -19.95
C LEU A 6 -9.23 0.58 -20.00
N SER A 7 -10.54 0.50 -20.22
CA SER A 7 -11.47 1.65 -20.19
C SER A 7 -11.52 2.33 -18.81
N VAL A 8 -10.80 1.81 -17.81
CA VAL A 8 -10.81 2.27 -16.43
C VAL A 8 -9.56 3.10 -16.16
N PRO A 9 -9.69 4.41 -15.97
CA PRO A 9 -8.54 5.26 -15.65
C PRO A 9 -8.01 4.97 -14.23
N PRO A 10 -6.71 5.25 -13.98
CA PRO A 10 -6.13 5.12 -12.66
C PRO A 10 -6.90 5.92 -11.60
N CYS A 11 -6.97 5.38 -10.38
CA CYS A 11 -7.64 6.02 -9.25
C CYS A 11 -9.11 6.36 -9.50
N ILE A 12 -9.85 5.52 -10.25
CA ILE A 12 -11.25 5.81 -10.59
C ILE A 12 -12.12 5.96 -9.35
N ASP A 13 -11.87 5.15 -8.33
CA ASP A 13 -12.62 5.14 -7.07
C ASP A 13 -12.17 6.22 -6.08
N PHE A 14 -11.09 6.94 -6.39
CA PHE A 14 -10.60 7.98 -5.50
C PHE A 14 -11.44 9.24 -5.63
N SER A 15 -11.74 9.88 -4.50
CA SER A 15 -12.41 11.18 -4.49
C SER A 15 -11.59 12.22 -5.28
N ILE A 16 -12.27 13.22 -5.82
CA ILE A 16 -11.63 14.31 -6.58
C ILE A 16 -10.51 14.98 -5.79
N ASN A 17 -10.71 15.17 -4.48
CA ASN A 17 -9.71 15.79 -3.62
C ASN A 17 -8.48 14.91 -3.45
N LEU A 18 -8.66 13.61 -3.28
CA LEU A 18 -7.55 12.65 -3.16
C LEU A 18 -6.76 12.56 -4.47
N ARG A 19 -7.45 12.50 -5.62
CA ARG A 19 -6.80 12.51 -6.94
C ARG A 19 -5.97 13.78 -7.16
N LYS A 20 -6.49 14.95 -6.80
CA LYS A 20 -5.75 16.22 -6.86
C LYS A 20 -4.51 16.21 -5.96
N THR A 21 -4.60 15.63 -4.77
CA THR A 21 -3.47 15.52 -3.83
C THR A 21 -2.36 14.61 -4.37
N LEU A 22 -2.70 13.52 -5.05
CA LEU A 22 -1.74 12.63 -5.70
C LEU A 22 -1.08 13.28 -6.93
N GLY A 23 -1.70 14.31 -7.49
CA GLY A 23 -1.28 14.94 -8.72
C GLY A 23 -1.53 14.07 -9.96
N GLU A 24 -1.19 14.60 -11.15
CA GLU A 24 -1.39 13.90 -12.43
C GLU A 24 -0.14 13.09 -12.85
N ASN A 25 0.50 12.42 -11.90
CA ASN A 25 1.72 11.66 -12.15
C ASN A 25 1.40 10.19 -12.46
N PHE A 26 0.63 9.96 -13.52
CA PHE A 26 0.25 8.63 -13.99
C PHE A 26 0.79 8.38 -15.39
N TRP A 27 1.40 7.21 -15.59
CA TRP A 27 1.90 6.76 -16.90
C TRP A 27 1.29 5.39 -17.20
N ILE A 28 0.53 5.31 -18.26
CA ILE A 28 -0.06 4.06 -18.75
C ILE A 28 0.84 3.51 -19.83
N LEU A 29 1.27 2.28 -19.69
CA LEU A 29 2.14 1.60 -20.64
C LEU A 29 1.45 0.33 -21.16
N PRO A 30 1.66 -0.03 -22.43
CA PRO A 30 1.24 -1.34 -22.93
C PRO A 30 1.88 -2.46 -22.11
N GLY A 31 1.12 -3.51 -21.81
CA GLY A 31 1.57 -4.63 -21.01
C GLY A 31 0.42 -5.30 -20.28
N GLY A 32 0.73 -6.11 -19.28
CA GLY A 32 -0.24 -6.90 -18.53
C GLY A 32 -0.32 -8.33 -19.04
N TYR A 33 -1.13 -9.08 -18.33
CA TYR A 33 -1.35 -10.48 -18.61
C TYR A 33 -2.84 -10.79 -18.68
N GLU A 34 -3.17 -11.86 -19.39
CA GLU A 34 -4.46 -12.51 -19.29
C GLU A 34 -4.55 -13.34 -18.00
N PHE A 35 -5.76 -13.82 -17.69
CA PHE A 35 -5.99 -14.67 -16.52
C PHE A 35 -5.19 -15.98 -16.54
N ASP A 36 -4.74 -16.43 -17.73
CA ASP A 36 -3.93 -17.63 -17.91
C ASP A 36 -2.40 -17.33 -17.97
N GLY A 37 -2.00 -16.07 -17.78
CA GLY A 37 -0.61 -15.63 -17.74
C GLY A 37 0.01 -15.30 -19.09
N ARG A 38 -0.75 -15.34 -20.21
CA ARG A 38 -0.29 -14.84 -21.52
C ARG A 38 -0.16 -13.32 -21.49
N ASN A 39 0.74 -12.79 -22.32
CA ASN A 39 0.86 -11.32 -22.43
C ASN A 39 -0.39 -10.72 -23.05
N LEU A 40 -0.91 -9.65 -22.41
CA LEU A 40 -2.06 -8.88 -22.91
C LEU A 40 -1.61 -7.78 -23.88
N GLY A 41 -0.43 -7.20 -23.71
CA GLY A 41 0.06 -6.12 -24.54
C GLY A 41 1.60 -6.13 -24.68
N ASP A 42 2.10 -5.30 -25.62
CA ASP A 42 3.51 -5.19 -25.97
C ASP A 42 4.30 -4.37 -24.94
N TRP A 43 4.66 -4.99 -23.84
CA TRP A 43 5.59 -4.43 -22.88
C TRP A 43 7.00 -4.39 -23.45
N THR A 44 7.65 -3.22 -23.43
CA THR A 44 9.03 -3.06 -23.87
C THR A 44 9.86 -2.28 -22.85
N GLU A 45 11.15 -2.62 -22.77
CA GLU A 45 12.07 -1.92 -21.85
C GLU A 45 12.26 -0.46 -22.23
N GLU A 46 12.24 -0.12 -23.52
CA GLU A 46 12.42 1.23 -24.04
C GLU A 46 11.33 2.18 -23.55
N LYS A 47 10.05 1.74 -23.59
CA LYS A 47 8.93 2.51 -23.06
C LYS A 47 9.07 2.74 -21.55
N VAL A 48 9.48 1.71 -20.80
CA VAL A 48 9.72 1.83 -19.36
C VAL A 48 10.87 2.79 -19.07
N LYS A 49 11.98 2.70 -19.79
CA LYS A 49 13.13 3.61 -19.62
C LYS A 49 12.73 5.07 -19.87
N LYS A 50 11.96 5.34 -20.94
CA LYS A 50 11.45 6.68 -21.24
C LYS A 50 10.66 7.25 -20.04
N VAL A 51 9.70 6.50 -19.55
CA VAL A 51 8.89 6.91 -18.39
C VAL A 51 9.75 7.07 -17.13
N ALA A 52 10.72 6.18 -16.91
CA ALA A 52 11.62 6.29 -15.76
C ALA A 52 12.46 7.57 -15.78
N HIS A 53 12.91 8.02 -16.95
CA HIS A 53 13.58 9.33 -17.09
C HIS A 53 12.65 10.52 -16.84
N GLU A 54 11.39 10.44 -17.29
CA GLU A 54 10.39 11.46 -16.97
C GLU A 54 10.11 11.54 -15.46
N ILE A 55 9.99 10.39 -14.78
CA ILE A 55 9.84 10.30 -13.33
C ILE A 55 11.06 10.93 -12.62
N ALA A 56 12.26 10.60 -13.08
CA ALA A 56 13.50 11.15 -12.55
C ALA A 56 13.56 12.68 -12.67
N SER A 57 13.17 13.23 -13.83
CA SER A 57 13.15 14.68 -14.06
C SER A 57 12.19 15.43 -13.14
N LYS A 58 11.13 14.76 -12.67
CA LYS A 58 10.17 15.30 -11.69
C LYS A 58 10.61 15.10 -10.22
N GLY A 59 11.74 14.43 -9.96
CA GLY A 59 12.24 14.17 -8.62
C GLY A 59 11.36 13.23 -7.78
N ILE A 60 10.51 12.41 -8.42
CA ILE A 60 9.60 11.48 -7.74
C ILE A 60 10.38 10.27 -7.25
N LYS A 61 10.24 9.96 -5.95
CA LYS A 61 10.96 8.85 -5.30
C LYS A 61 10.05 7.68 -4.92
N TYR A 62 8.78 7.93 -4.63
CA TYR A 62 7.81 6.91 -4.23
C TYR A 62 6.97 6.53 -5.44
N ILE A 63 7.08 5.28 -5.89
CA ILE A 63 6.54 4.84 -7.17
C ILE A 63 5.70 3.58 -6.95
N ALA A 64 4.45 3.62 -7.40
CA ALA A 64 3.58 2.46 -7.50
C ALA A 64 3.68 1.87 -8.91
N VAL A 65 3.89 0.56 -8.99
CA VAL A 65 3.85 -0.20 -10.25
C VAL A 65 2.74 -1.22 -10.16
N SER A 66 1.74 -1.09 -11.04
CA SER A 66 0.60 -2.01 -11.10
C SER A 66 0.46 -2.58 -12.50
N CYS A 67 0.10 -3.87 -12.57
CA CYS A 67 -0.06 -4.58 -13.82
C CYS A 67 -1.27 -5.53 -13.73
N VAL A 68 -2.05 -5.61 -14.81
CA VAL A 68 -3.19 -6.52 -14.91
C VAL A 68 -2.72 -7.94 -14.72
N PHE A 69 -3.40 -8.72 -13.87
CA PHE A 69 -3.06 -10.09 -13.50
C PHE A 69 -1.61 -10.32 -13.03
N SER A 70 -0.96 -9.29 -12.47
CA SER A 70 0.40 -9.44 -11.92
C SER A 70 0.54 -10.47 -10.80
N PRO A 71 -0.48 -10.80 -9.99
CA PRO A 71 -0.39 -11.91 -9.04
C PRO A 71 -0.28 -13.28 -9.70
N ILE A 72 -0.68 -13.43 -10.95
CA ILE A 72 -0.51 -14.65 -11.76
C ILE A 72 0.90 -14.69 -12.40
N ASN A 73 1.37 -13.53 -12.88
CA ASN A 73 2.69 -13.42 -13.48
C ASN A 73 3.33 -12.07 -13.14
N GLU A 74 4.26 -12.08 -12.21
CA GLU A 74 4.91 -10.89 -11.65
C GLU A 74 6.05 -10.32 -12.52
N LYS A 75 6.42 -11.01 -13.62
CA LYS A 75 7.65 -10.73 -14.38
C LYS A 75 7.73 -9.30 -14.92
N GLN A 76 6.63 -8.72 -15.42
CA GLN A 76 6.65 -7.36 -15.95
C GLN A 76 6.83 -6.33 -14.85
N GLU A 77 6.17 -6.46 -13.70
CA GLU A 77 6.38 -5.55 -12.57
C GLU A 77 7.82 -5.61 -12.04
N ILE A 78 8.38 -6.82 -11.90
CA ILE A 78 9.78 -6.99 -11.45
C ILE A 78 10.76 -6.37 -12.43
N LYS A 79 10.59 -6.62 -13.74
CA LYS A 79 11.45 -6.01 -14.75
C LYS A 79 11.34 -4.49 -14.76
N THR A 80 10.12 -3.96 -14.70
CA THR A 80 9.85 -2.52 -14.60
C THR A 80 10.53 -1.91 -13.38
N ALA A 81 10.37 -2.52 -12.21
CA ALA A 81 11.03 -2.06 -10.98
C ALA A 81 12.56 -2.07 -11.10
N LYS A 82 13.16 -3.11 -11.71
CA LYS A 82 14.60 -3.17 -11.94
C LYS A 82 15.11 -2.06 -12.87
N ILE A 83 14.36 -1.72 -13.92
CA ILE A 83 14.71 -0.64 -14.84
C ILE A 83 14.63 0.71 -14.12
N ILE A 84 13.54 0.97 -13.40
CA ILE A 84 13.38 2.20 -12.62
C ILE A 84 14.52 2.34 -11.60
N LYS A 85 14.87 1.27 -10.88
CA LYS A 85 15.98 1.30 -9.90
C LYS A 85 17.34 1.58 -10.52
N LYS A 86 17.57 1.18 -11.75
CA LYS A 86 18.82 1.51 -12.47
C LYS A 86 18.93 3.00 -12.81
N ILE A 87 17.80 3.65 -13.09
CA ILE A 87 17.74 5.07 -13.48
C ILE A 87 17.59 5.97 -12.25
N ILE A 88 16.82 5.52 -11.25
CA ILE A 88 16.53 6.23 -10.00
C ILE A 88 16.92 5.30 -8.83
N PRO A 89 18.18 5.23 -8.43
CA PRO A 89 18.64 4.31 -7.37
C PRO A 89 17.93 4.50 -6.03
N GLU A 90 17.55 5.72 -5.70
CA GLU A 90 16.84 6.07 -4.47
C GLU A 90 15.33 5.80 -4.53
N ALA A 91 14.75 5.44 -5.68
CA ALA A 91 13.31 5.18 -5.79
C ALA A 91 12.87 4.08 -4.82
N ILE A 92 11.76 4.29 -4.13
CA ILE A 92 11.06 3.29 -3.33
C ILE A 92 9.87 2.82 -4.15
N ILE A 93 9.90 1.55 -4.54
CA ILE A 93 8.94 1.00 -5.50
C ILE A 93 8.03 0.02 -4.80
N THR A 94 6.72 0.28 -4.86
CA THR A 94 5.68 -0.66 -4.47
C THR A 94 5.18 -1.40 -5.70
N MET A 95 5.28 -2.72 -5.70
CA MET A 95 4.78 -3.59 -6.77
C MET A 95 3.45 -4.20 -6.35
N SER A 96 2.44 -4.13 -7.22
CA SER A 96 1.06 -4.47 -6.85
C SER A 96 0.86 -5.95 -6.51
N HIS A 97 1.58 -6.87 -7.14
CA HIS A 97 1.50 -8.29 -6.82
C HIS A 97 1.92 -8.64 -5.37
N ARG A 98 2.63 -7.72 -4.69
CA ARG A 98 3.01 -7.87 -3.28
C ARG A 98 2.01 -7.28 -2.30
N ILE A 99 1.09 -6.45 -2.79
CA ILE A 99 0.12 -5.74 -1.95
C ILE A 99 -1.23 -6.45 -1.92
N GLY A 100 -1.68 -6.96 -3.06
CA GLY A 100 -3.02 -7.54 -3.15
C GLY A 100 -3.11 -8.75 -4.07
N ARG A 101 -4.32 -9.31 -4.12
CA ARG A 101 -4.65 -10.50 -4.92
C ARG A 101 -5.09 -10.10 -6.34
N VAL A 102 -5.86 -10.96 -7.00
CA VAL A 102 -6.22 -10.83 -8.43
C VAL A 102 -7.07 -9.60 -8.74
N GLY A 103 -7.93 -9.12 -7.84
CA GLY A 103 -8.74 -7.89 -8.04
C GLY A 103 -7.87 -6.71 -8.47
N PHE A 104 -8.16 -6.10 -9.62
CA PHE A 104 -7.26 -5.10 -10.21
C PHE A 104 -7.39 -3.74 -9.54
N ILE A 105 -8.60 -3.20 -9.45
CA ILE A 105 -8.84 -1.83 -8.96
C ILE A 105 -8.43 -1.70 -7.49
N GLU A 106 -8.88 -2.61 -6.64
CA GLU A 106 -8.56 -2.62 -5.21
C GLU A 106 -7.05 -2.76 -4.98
N ARG A 107 -6.41 -3.65 -5.74
CA ARG A 107 -4.97 -3.85 -5.66
C ARG A 107 -4.19 -2.63 -6.14
N GLU A 108 -4.62 -1.98 -7.23
CA GLU A 108 -4.02 -0.74 -7.71
C GLU A 108 -4.16 0.37 -6.67
N ASN A 109 -5.37 0.58 -6.15
CA ASN A 109 -5.66 1.59 -5.15
C ASN A 109 -4.80 1.37 -3.89
N ALA A 110 -4.74 0.14 -3.39
CA ALA A 110 -3.90 -0.23 -2.24
C ALA A 110 -2.41 0.01 -2.53
N THR A 111 -1.95 -0.27 -3.75
CA THR A 111 -0.55 -0.05 -4.16
C THR A 111 -0.19 1.43 -4.20
N ILE A 112 -1.09 2.26 -4.73
CA ILE A 112 -0.92 3.72 -4.77
C ILE A 112 -0.91 4.28 -3.34
N MET A 113 -1.84 3.87 -2.51
CA MET A 113 -1.90 4.25 -1.09
C MET A 113 -0.62 3.84 -0.36
N ASN A 114 -0.16 2.60 -0.53
CA ASN A 114 1.07 2.12 0.07
C ASN A 114 2.28 2.98 -0.33
N SER A 115 2.38 3.32 -1.60
CA SER A 115 3.46 4.16 -2.11
C SER A 115 3.39 5.58 -1.53
N SER A 116 2.21 6.18 -1.46
CA SER A 116 2.01 7.53 -0.91
C SER A 116 2.30 7.63 0.58
N LEU A 117 1.97 6.60 1.35
CA LEU A 117 2.23 6.51 2.79
C LEU A 117 3.68 6.17 3.14
N GLY A 118 4.48 5.69 2.19
CA GLY A 118 5.83 5.17 2.42
C GLY A 118 6.77 6.16 3.11
N TYR A 119 6.72 7.45 2.75
CA TYR A 119 7.52 8.48 3.40
C TYR A 119 7.16 8.63 4.88
N LEU A 120 5.87 8.75 5.19
CA LEU A 120 5.38 8.90 6.56
C LEU A 120 5.71 7.67 7.40
N ALA A 121 5.46 6.49 6.89
CA ALA A 121 5.76 5.22 7.56
C ALA A 121 7.25 5.10 7.91
N ASN A 122 8.13 5.43 6.96
CA ASN A 122 9.57 5.40 7.20
C ASN A 122 9.99 6.42 8.27
N LYS A 123 9.44 7.63 8.24
CA LYS A 123 9.70 8.68 9.24
C LYS A 123 9.27 8.23 10.64
N VAL A 124 8.08 7.66 10.77
CA VAL A 124 7.55 7.15 12.05
C VAL A 124 8.46 6.06 12.61
N VAL A 125 8.74 5.02 11.83
CA VAL A 125 9.59 3.90 12.27
C VAL A 125 10.99 4.37 12.65
N THR A 126 11.57 5.26 11.87
CA THR A 126 12.91 5.82 12.16
C THR A 126 12.91 6.62 13.47
N SER A 127 11.90 7.47 13.68
CA SER A 127 11.78 8.28 14.90
C SER A 127 11.61 7.41 16.15
N PHE A 128 10.81 6.35 16.08
CA PHE A 128 10.68 5.40 17.19
C PHE A 128 12.00 4.67 17.47
N ASN A 129 12.70 4.19 16.45
CA ASN A 129 14.00 3.54 16.63
C ASN A 129 15.01 4.49 17.30
N VAL A 130 15.03 5.76 16.91
CA VAL A 130 15.92 6.78 17.56
C VAL A 130 15.54 6.98 19.02
N ALA A 131 14.25 7.06 19.33
CA ALA A 131 13.76 7.22 20.71
C ALA A 131 14.11 6.00 21.58
N LEU A 132 13.86 4.78 21.10
CA LEU A 132 14.21 3.54 21.81
C LEU A 132 15.73 3.44 22.08
N ASN A 133 16.54 3.78 21.08
CA ASN A 133 17.98 3.78 21.22
C ASN A 133 18.47 4.80 22.28
N LYS A 134 17.89 6.01 22.30
CA LYS A 134 18.19 7.04 23.32
C LYS A 134 17.83 6.56 24.73
N LEU A 135 16.74 5.84 24.86
CA LEU A 135 16.29 5.25 26.13
C LEU A 135 17.02 3.95 26.48
N LYS A 136 17.95 3.50 25.64
CA LYS A 136 18.68 2.22 25.79
C LYS A 136 17.78 0.99 25.85
N ILE A 137 16.58 1.09 25.24
CA ILE A 137 15.61 -0.02 25.13
C ILE A 137 16.03 -0.88 23.95
N LYS A 138 16.30 -2.17 24.20
CA LYS A 138 16.77 -3.14 23.19
C LYS A 138 15.69 -4.17 22.79
N CYS A 139 14.43 -3.89 23.03
CA CYS A 139 13.35 -4.79 22.60
C CYS A 139 12.95 -4.53 21.15
N PRO A 140 12.50 -5.54 20.39
CA PRO A 140 11.84 -5.33 19.14
C PRO A 140 10.51 -4.59 19.36
N PHE A 141 10.11 -3.73 18.42
CA PHE A 141 8.79 -3.15 18.48
C PHE A 141 7.98 -3.50 17.24
N TYR A 142 6.68 -3.54 17.42
CA TYR A 142 5.70 -3.94 16.43
C TYR A 142 4.68 -2.83 16.25
N ILE A 143 4.07 -2.77 15.08
CA ILE A 143 2.99 -1.84 14.76
C ILE A 143 1.76 -2.67 14.44
N SER A 144 0.62 -2.26 14.98
CA SER A 144 -0.66 -2.92 14.72
C SER A 144 -1.09 -2.69 13.28
N GLN A 145 -1.62 -3.73 12.67
CA GLN A 145 -2.21 -3.69 11.34
C GLN A 145 -3.71 -3.38 11.41
N ASN A 146 -4.31 -3.10 10.25
CA ASN A 146 -5.73 -2.81 10.12
C ASN A 146 -6.63 -3.96 10.61
N ASP A 147 -6.18 -5.21 10.50
CA ASP A 147 -6.87 -6.41 11.00
C ASP A 147 -6.59 -6.68 12.50
N GLY A 148 -5.84 -5.79 13.17
CA GLY A 148 -5.46 -5.92 14.57
C GLY A 148 -4.34 -6.92 14.86
N THR A 149 -3.71 -7.51 13.85
CA THR A 149 -2.47 -8.28 14.02
C THR A 149 -1.26 -7.37 14.17
N LEU A 150 -0.09 -7.92 14.46
CA LEU A 150 1.13 -7.16 14.68
C LEU A 150 2.13 -7.40 13.55
N MET A 151 2.70 -6.32 13.05
CA MET A 151 3.78 -6.33 12.07
C MET A 151 5.07 -5.82 12.70
N ALA A 152 6.19 -6.47 12.42
CA ALA A 152 7.49 -5.96 12.81
C ALA A 152 7.76 -4.60 12.14
N ALA A 153 8.22 -3.62 12.91
CA ALA A 153 8.32 -2.23 12.46
C ALA A 153 9.17 -2.03 11.19
N ASN A 154 10.17 -2.88 10.97
CA ASN A 154 11.02 -2.83 9.77
C ASN A 154 10.27 -3.16 8.46
N LEU A 155 9.12 -3.86 8.54
CA LEU A 155 8.30 -4.22 7.39
C LEU A 155 7.30 -3.12 7.03
N VAL A 156 6.94 -2.24 7.96
CA VAL A 156 5.93 -1.18 7.78
C VAL A 156 6.25 -0.26 6.60
N LYS A 157 7.53 0.03 6.36
CA LYS A 157 7.96 0.83 5.21
C LYS A 157 7.62 0.20 3.85
N ASN A 158 7.43 -1.13 3.80
CA ASN A 158 7.09 -1.85 2.58
C ASN A 158 5.58 -2.09 2.45
N TYR A 159 4.87 -2.14 3.59
CA TYR A 159 3.45 -2.48 3.68
C TYR A 159 2.68 -1.46 4.54
N SER A 160 2.92 -0.17 4.31
CA SER A 160 2.32 0.92 5.09
C SER A 160 0.79 0.98 4.99
N VAL A 161 0.22 0.56 3.85
CA VAL A 161 -1.22 0.54 3.64
C VAL A 161 -1.98 -0.36 4.63
N VAL A 162 -1.34 -1.43 5.13
CA VAL A 162 -2.00 -2.30 6.12
C VAL A 162 -1.92 -1.79 7.55
N THR A 163 -1.35 -0.61 7.76
CA THR A 163 -1.18 -0.01 9.10
C THR A 163 -1.84 1.36 9.24
N PHE A 164 -2.59 1.86 8.26
CA PHE A 164 -3.08 3.24 8.34
C PHE A 164 -4.43 3.37 9.09
N GLU A 165 -5.24 2.31 9.17
CA GLU A 165 -6.53 2.25 9.88
C GLU A 165 -6.48 1.43 11.19
N TRP A 166 -5.33 1.24 11.78
CA TRP A 166 -5.14 0.43 12.98
C TRP A 166 -5.88 0.96 14.22
N GLY A 167 -6.17 2.26 14.28
CA GLY A 167 -6.76 2.92 15.46
C GLY A 167 -8.12 2.32 15.87
N PRO A 168 -9.14 2.29 14.99
CA PRO A 168 -10.43 1.69 15.28
C PRO A 168 -10.36 0.23 15.73
N ASN A 169 -9.51 -0.55 15.10
CA ASN A 169 -9.40 -1.98 15.40
C ASN A 169 -8.71 -2.26 16.74
N ASN A 170 -7.73 -1.45 17.12
CA ASN A 170 -7.13 -1.53 18.44
C ASN A 170 -8.11 -1.14 19.56
N SER A 171 -8.91 -0.08 19.35
CA SER A 171 -10.00 0.28 20.29
C SER A 171 -10.96 -0.89 20.49
N LYS A 172 -11.47 -1.46 19.41
CA LYS A 172 -12.42 -2.60 19.46
C LYS A 172 -11.84 -3.82 20.20
N ARG A 173 -10.56 -4.14 19.96
CA ARG A 173 -9.90 -5.25 20.68
C ARG A 173 -9.67 -4.92 22.16
N GLY A 174 -9.31 -3.68 22.46
CA GLY A 174 -9.21 -3.21 23.84
C GLY A 174 -10.53 -3.29 24.57
N ASP A 175 -11.62 -2.88 23.94
CA ASP A 175 -12.98 -2.95 24.51
C ASP A 175 -13.44 -4.38 24.71
N ALA A 176 -13.17 -5.31 23.78
CA ALA A 176 -13.44 -6.73 23.97
C ALA A 176 -12.68 -7.29 25.17
N PHE A 177 -11.39 -6.99 25.27
CA PHE A 177 -10.57 -7.46 26.39
C PHE A 177 -11.03 -6.90 27.74
N LEU A 178 -11.33 -5.61 27.80
CA LEU A 178 -11.75 -4.96 29.07
C LEU A 178 -13.16 -5.33 29.49
N SER A 179 -14.08 -5.50 28.54
CA SER A 179 -15.48 -5.83 28.83
C SER A 179 -15.71 -7.31 29.08
N GLY A 180 -14.85 -8.18 28.53
CA GLY A 180 -15.00 -9.64 28.57
C GLY A 180 -16.12 -10.18 27.68
N TYR A 181 -16.77 -9.33 26.85
CA TYR A 181 -17.82 -9.79 25.92
C TYR A 181 -17.20 -10.36 24.65
N LYS A 182 -17.61 -11.57 24.29
CA LYS A 182 -17.20 -12.25 23.05
C LYS A 182 -17.97 -11.81 21.80
N ASN A 183 -19.18 -11.29 22.02
CA ASN A 183 -20.06 -10.79 20.96
C ASN A 183 -20.60 -9.42 21.39
N ALA A 184 -20.28 -8.37 20.67
CA ALA A 184 -20.66 -7.01 20.99
C ALA A 184 -20.63 -6.09 19.77
N ILE A 185 -21.41 -5.03 19.83
CA ILE A 185 -21.22 -3.86 18.99
C ILE A 185 -20.38 -2.86 19.79
N VAL A 186 -19.29 -2.40 19.20
CA VAL A 186 -18.41 -1.40 19.79
C VAL A 186 -18.61 -0.09 19.04
N VAL A 187 -18.79 0.99 19.80
CA VAL A 187 -18.90 2.35 19.26
C VAL A 187 -17.78 3.20 19.89
N ASP A 188 -16.79 3.54 19.07
CA ASP A 188 -15.68 4.40 19.49
C ASP A 188 -15.96 5.84 19.05
N ILE A 189 -16.24 6.70 20.00
CA ILE A 189 -16.58 8.10 19.77
C ILE A 189 -15.37 8.97 20.08
N ARG A 190 -14.84 9.63 19.04
CA ARG A 190 -13.68 10.52 19.10
C ARG A 190 -14.09 11.96 18.83
N GLY A 191 -13.14 12.88 18.93
CA GLY A 191 -13.44 14.31 18.75
C GLY A 191 -14.02 14.71 17.39
N THR A 192 -13.74 13.95 16.34
CA THR A 192 -14.14 14.27 14.94
C THR A 192 -14.82 13.11 14.22
N THR A 193 -14.72 11.89 14.74
CA THR A 193 -15.24 10.68 14.09
C THR A 193 -15.91 9.76 15.09
N THR A 194 -16.81 8.94 14.60
CA THR A 194 -17.43 7.83 15.34
C THR A 194 -17.21 6.56 14.53
N ASP A 195 -16.51 5.60 15.13
CA ASP A 195 -16.23 4.30 14.50
C ASP A 195 -17.12 3.22 15.14
N VAL A 196 -17.83 2.48 14.31
CA VAL A 196 -18.69 1.37 14.75
C VAL A 196 -18.09 0.05 14.24
N GLY A 197 -18.09 -0.95 15.09
CA GLY A 197 -17.60 -2.27 14.73
C GLY A 197 -18.29 -3.40 15.48
N VAL A 198 -18.18 -4.60 14.95
CA VAL A 198 -18.74 -5.81 15.52
C VAL A 198 -17.62 -6.73 15.98
N ILE A 199 -17.72 -7.23 17.22
CA ILE A 199 -16.89 -8.29 17.75
C ILE A 199 -17.73 -9.57 17.72
N LYS A 200 -17.20 -10.63 17.15
CA LYS A 200 -17.81 -11.95 17.13
C LYS A 200 -16.76 -13.00 17.47
N GLU A 201 -16.98 -13.73 18.56
CA GLU A 201 -16.08 -14.80 19.06
C GLU A 201 -14.64 -14.30 19.24
N ASP A 202 -14.47 -13.16 19.91
CA ASP A 202 -13.20 -12.47 20.15
C ASP A 202 -12.50 -11.91 18.89
N PHE A 203 -13.10 -12.03 17.71
CA PHE A 203 -12.57 -11.50 16.46
C PHE A 203 -13.39 -10.32 15.95
N HIS A 204 -12.66 -9.32 15.45
CA HIS A 204 -13.25 -8.21 14.72
C HIS A 204 -13.79 -8.73 13.37
N ARG A 205 -15.02 -8.32 13.01
CA ARG A 205 -15.62 -8.50 11.69
C ARG A 205 -15.88 -7.13 11.09
N GLU A 206 -15.48 -6.96 9.83
CA GLU A 206 -15.83 -5.80 9.01
C GLU A 206 -17.26 -5.92 8.50
#